data_63a01213bafca575eff441c606c9d8cc
#
_entry.id   63a01213bafca575eff441c606c9d8cc
#
_cell.length_a   1.000
_cell.length_b   1.000
_cell.length_c   1.000
_cell.angle_alpha   90.00
_cell.angle_beta   90.00
_cell.angle_gamma   90.00
#
_symmetry.space_group_name_H-M   'P 1'
#
loop_
_entity.id
_entity.type
_entity.pdbx_description
1 polymer ?
#
loop_
_entity_poly.entity_id
_entity_poly.type
_entity_poly.pdbx_seq_one_letter_code
_entity_poly.pdbx_strand_id
1 'polypeptide(L)'
;ALAKNGSSYQVLATKVNNAVKLSIEDYVSGFNKAHKKGSGADRIGRVSVSAEKSSQRNYPYGAFAAAVLGFTDGEGVGTYGLEKSYQSTLAGVDGRTITQRNAVGNAIADANATTFAAKDGSNLVLSLDVNVQEIVERYLTEAVAANNVENRGCAIVMNVKTGAILAMASKPDFDPNTPLDYSANLAYLQEQVAAEPELYTIYLRDENDPKKFKLDENGNKIVDPDPDY
;
A
#
# COMPACT_ATOMS: atom_id res chain seq x y z
N ALA A 1 -12.22 -15.30 0.53
CA ALA A 1 -13.07 -14.47 1.40
C ALA A 1 -14.51 -14.99 1.44
N LEU A 2 -15.17 -15.23 0.30
CA LEU A 2 -16.58 -15.66 0.25
C LEU A 2 -16.85 -17.09 0.79
N ALA A 3 -15.83 -17.89 1.00
CA ALA A 3 -15.95 -19.27 1.49
C ALA A 3 -15.95 -19.41 3.04
N LYS A 4 -15.76 -18.33 3.79
CA LYS A 4 -15.77 -18.36 5.26
C LYS A 4 -17.23 -18.37 5.76
N ASN A 5 -17.72 -19.54 6.17
CA ASN A 5 -19.02 -19.68 6.82
C ASN A 5 -18.93 -19.20 8.27
N GLY A 6 -19.91 -18.38 8.69
CA GLY A 6 -20.04 -17.94 10.09
C GLY A 6 -19.54 -16.52 10.40
N SER A 7 -19.03 -15.78 9.42
CA SER A 7 -18.71 -14.37 9.59
C SER A 7 -19.89 -13.48 9.17
N SER A 8 -20.31 -12.57 10.04
CA SER A 8 -21.35 -11.57 9.73
C SER A 8 -20.85 -10.41 8.88
N TYR A 9 -19.55 -10.30 8.69
CA TYR A 9 -18.89 -9.23 7.93
C TYR A 9 -17.61 -9.75 7.27
N GLN A 10 -17.43 -9.46 5.99
CA GLN A 10 -16.19 -9.74 5.26
C GLN A 10 -15.83 -8.57 4.37
N VAL A 11 -14.58 -8.15 4.46
CA VAL A 11 -14.00 -7.17 3.56
C VAL A 11 -13.64 -7.88 2.26
N LEU A 12 -14.23 -7.48 1.15
CA LEU A 12 -13.94 -8.02 -0.18
C LEU A 12 -12.79 -7.27 -0.85
N ALA A 13 -12.81 -5.96 -0.74
CA ALA A 13 -11.76 -5.08 -1.24
C ALA A 13 -11.81 -3.75 -0.49
N THR A 14 -10.65 -3.12 -0.35
CA THR A 14 -10.50 -1.75 0.16
C THR A 14 -10.01 -0.82 -0.94
N LYS A 15 -10.24 0.49 -0.82
CA LYS A 15 -9.74 1.52 -1.74
C LYS A 15 -10.19 1.37 -3.20
N VAL A 16 -11.41 0.85 -3.39
CA VAL A 16 -12.00 0.75 -4.72
C VAL A 16 -12.48 2.11 -5.23
N ASN A 17 -12.30 2.34 -6.53
CA ASN A 17 -12.84 3.53 -7.19
C ASN A 17 -14.37 3.58 -7.08
N ASN A 18 -14.94 4.78 -7.00
CA ASN A 18 -16.39 4.99 -6.94
C ASN A 18 -17.15 4.36 -8.11
N ALA A 19 -16.54 4.27 -9.30
CA ALA A 19 -17.12 3.57 -10.44
C ALA A 19 -17.32 2.08 -10.17
N VAL A 20 -16.34 1.42 -9.53
CA VAL A 20 -16.42 0.01 -9.14
C VAL A 20 -17.52 -0.20 -8.09
N LYS A 21 -17.65 0.73 -7.11
CA LYS A 21 -18.74 0.70 -6.14
C LYS A 21 -20.10 0.70 -6.85
N LEU A 22 -20.34 1.64 -7.76
CA LEU A 22 -21.60 1.76 -8.49
C LEU A 22 -21.89 0.49 -9.31
N SER A 23 -20.87 -0.06 -9.97
CA SER A 23 -21.02 -1.32 -10.74
C SER A 23 -21.43 -2.50 -9.85
N ILE A 24 -20.91 -2.59 -8.63
CA ILE A 24 -21.27 -3.65 -7.66
C ILE A 24 -22.70 -3.45 -7.18
N GLU A 25 -23.10 -2.22 -6.84
CA GLU A 25 -24.46 -1.90 -6.39
C GLU A 25 -25.48 -2.21 -7.48
N ASP A 26 -25.20 -1.86 -8.72
CA ASP A 26 -26.06 -2.15 -9.89
C ASP A 26 -26.17 -3.64 -10.15
N TYR A 27 -25.05 -4.38 -10.09
CA TYR A 27 -25.04 -5.83 -10.24
C TYR A 27 -25.90 -6.50 -9.15
N VAL A 28 -25.70 -6.17 -7.89
CA VAL A 28 -26.46 -6.71 -6.76
C VAL A 28 -27.96 -6.40 -6.88
N SER A 29 -28.27 -5.17 -7.28
CA SER A 29 -29.67 -4.73 -7.51
C SER A 29 -30.31 -5.52 -8.66
N GLY A 30 -29.62 -5.65 -9.80
CA GLY A 30 -30.09 -6.40 -10.95
C GLY A 30 -30.29 -7.90 -10.64
N PHE A 31 -29.31 -8.50 -10.00
CA PHE A 31 -29.37 -9.90 -9.57
C PHE A 31 -30.57 -10.15 -8.65
N ASN A 32 -30.74 -9.34 -7.62
CA ASN A 32 -31.84 -9.47 -6.67
C ASN A 32 -33.22 -9.20 -7.30
N LYS A 33 -33.30 -8.35 -8.32
CA LYS A 33 -34.54 -8.15 -9.10
C LYS A 33 -34.90 -9.39 -9.90
N ALA A 34 -33.93 -10.04 -10.53
CA ALA A 34 -34.12 -11.27 -11.30
C ALA A 34 -34.58 -12.44 -10.40
N HIS A 35 -34.14 -12.49 -9.16
CA HIS A 35 -34.43 -13.56 -8.20
C HIS A 35 -35.49 -13.17 -7.16
N LYS A 36 -36.44 -12.31 -7.50
CA LYS A 36 -37.49 -11.81 -6.57
C LYS A 36 -38.32 -12.89 -5.90
N LYS A 37 -38.50 -14.05 -6.54
CA LYS A 37 -39.31 -15.18 -6.06
C LYS A 37 -38.49 -16.29 -5.39
N GLY A 38 -37.13 -16.13 -5.33
CA GLY A 38 -36.25 -17.12 -4.73
C GLY A 38 -36.28 -17.11 -3.20
N SER A 39 -35.87 -18.23 -2.61
CA SER A 39 -35.56 -18.33 -1.18
C SER A 39 -34.42 -17.36 -0.82
N GLY A 40 -34.25 -17.03 0.46
CA GLY A 40 -33.12 -16.17 0.91
C GLY A 40 -31.73 -16.66 0.49
N ALA A 41 -31.57 -17.96 0.18
CA ALA A 41 -30.36 -18.55 -0.34
C ALA A 41 -30.04 -18.16 -1.80
N ASP A 42 -31.05 -17.77 -2.60
CA ASP A 42 -30.92 -17.44 -4.01
C ASP A 42 -30.70 -15.94 -4.25
N ARG A 43 -30.51 -15.16 -3.20
CA ARG A 43 -30.34 -13.72 -3.29
C ARG A 43 -29.01 -13.31 -2.67
N ILE A 44 -28.35 -12.36 -3.30
CA ILE A 44 -27.19 -11.72 -2.68
C ILE A 44 -27.70 -10.90 -1.49
N GLY A 45 -27.18 -11.21 -0.31
CA GLY A 45 -27.48 -10.48 0.91
C GLY A 45 -27.07 -9.01 0.82
N ARG A 46 -27.23 -8.28 1.89
CA ARG A 46 -26.87 -6.86 1.93
C ARG A 46 -25.37 -6.69 1.70
N VAL A 47 -24.97 -6.25 0.51
CA VAL A 47 -23.64 -5.73 0.27
C VAL A 47 -23.63 -4.27 0.74
N SER A 48 -22.99 -4.00 1.85
CA SER A 48 -22.80 -2.64 2.34
C SER A 48 -21.45 -2.17 1.84
N VAL A 49 -21.45 -1.22 0.90
CA VAL A 49 -20.24 -0.54 0.49
C VAL A 49 -20.10 0.71 1.36
N SER A 50 -19.30 0.62 2.40
CA SER A 50 -18.94 1.79 3.21
C SER A 50 -18.02 2.68 2.37
N ALA A 51 -18.50 3.86 2.00
CA ALA A 51 -17.70 4.86 1.31
C ALA A 51 -17.13 5.84 2.35
N GLU A 52 -15.98 5.53 2.88
CA GLU A 52 -15.18 6.53 3.58
C GLU A 52 -14.37 7.32 2.53
N LYS A 53 -14.44 8.64 2.63
CA LYS A 53 -13.57 9.51 1.84
C LYS A 53 -12.16 9.36 2.41
N SER A 54 -11.27 8.68 1.71
CA SER A 54 -9.85 8.67 2.02
C SER A 54 -9.11 9.49 0.97
N SER A 55 -8.10 10.25 1.39
CA SER A 55 -7.15 10.86 0.48
C SER A 55 -6.15 9.77 0.06
N GLN A 56 -5.86 9.71 -1.24
CA GLN A 56 -4.82 8.83 -1.77
C GLN A 56 -3.73 9.70 -2.37
N ARG A 57 -2.48 9.44 -1.99
CA ARG A 57 -1.33 10.07 -2.63
C ARG A 57 -1.20 9.55 -4.05
N ASN A 58 -1.00 10.42 -5.00
CA ASN A 58 -0.81 10.08 -6.41
C ASN A 58 0.52 10.64 -6.90
N TYR A 59 1.31 9.79 -7.57
CA TYR A 59 2.62 10.13 -8.14
C TYR A 59 2.50 10.14 -9.67
N PRO A 60 2.20 11.29 -10.28
CA PRO A 60 1.82 11.37 -11.70
C PRO A 60 2.96 11.00 -12.65
N TYR A 61 4.20 11.03 -12.19
CA TYR A 61 5.38 10.68 -12.98
C TYR A 61 5.90 9.25 -12.72
N GLY A 62 5.11 8.41 -12.04
CA GLY A 62 5.47 7.01 -11.77
C GLY A 62 6.82 6.89 -11.06
N ALA A 63 7.73 6.09 -11.62
CA ALA A 63 9.04 5.80 -11.02
C ALA A 63 10.03 6.98 -10.98
N PHE A 64 9.69 8.12 -11.60
CA PHE A 64 10.57 9.30 -11.64
C PHE A 64 10.86 9.80 -10.22
N ALA A 65 12.17 9.93 -9.90
CA ALA A 65 12.70 10.32 -8.59
C ALA A 65 12.13 9.48 -7.40
N ALA A 66 11.62 8.28 -7.66
CA ALA A 66 10.95 7.45 -6.67
C ALA A 66 11.79 7.18 -5.42
N ALA A 67 13.09 6.92 -5.59
CA ALA A 67 14.02 6.67 -4.48
C ALA A 67 14.17 7.87 -3.53
N VAL A 68 13.97 9.09 -4.04
CA VAL A 68 14.04 10.35 -3.26
C VAL A 68 12.68 10.69 -2.68
N LEU A 69 11.64 10.72 -3.52
CA LEU A 69 10.29 11.07 -3.11
C LEU A 69 9.76 10.07 -2.07
N GLY A 70 9.98 8.80 -2.31
CA GLY A 70 9.41 7.73 -1.50
C GLY A 70 7.93 7.52 -1.77
N PHE A 71 7.24 6.92 -0.82
CA PHE A 71 5.81 6.61 -0.93
C PHE A 71 5.12 6.66 0.43
N THR A 72 3.80 6.73 0.39
CA THR A 72 2.93 6.64 1.57
C THR A 72 2.25 5.27 1.61
N ASP A 73 1.88 4.85 2.81
CA ASP A 73 1.00 3.70 2.98
C ASP A 73 -0.44 4.03 2.57
N GLY A 74 -1.29 3.05 2.80
CA GLY A 74 -2.70 3.20 2.49
C GLY A 74 -3.47 4.21 3.30
N GLU A 75 -2.96 4.65 4.41
CA GLU A 75 -3.56 5.66 5.29
C GLU A 75 -2.99 7.06 5.03
N GLY A 76 -2.06 7.18 4.06
CA GLY A 76 -1.40 8.43 3.72
C GLY A 76 -0.20 8.78 4.62
N VAL A 77 0.29 7.80 5.39
CA VAL A 77 1.49 7.98 6.21
C VAL A 77 2.74 7.68 5.39
N GLY A 78 3.68 8.60 5.39
CA GLY A 78 4.95 8.45 4.67
C GLY A 78 5.78 7.29 5.22
N THR A 79 6.06 6.31 4.35
CA THR A 79 6.78 5.08 4.71
C THR A 79 8.25 5.15 4.33
N TYR A 80 8.55 5.83 3.23
CA TYR A 80 9.90 5.94 2.67
C TYR A 80 10.18 7.34 2.13
N GLY A 81 11.48 7.68 1.96
CA GLY A 81 11.95 8.90 1.30
C GLY A 81 11.54 10.21 1.97
N LEU A 82 11.30 11.23 1.16
CA LEU A 82 10.86 12.56 1.61
C LEU A 82 9.45 12.52 2.23
N GLU A 83 8.56 11.65 1.72
CA GLU A 83 7.23 11.47 2.31
C GLU A 83 7.33 11.11 3.79
N LYS A 84 8.24 10.20 4.15
CA LYS A 84 8.49 9.83 5.55
C LYS A 84 9.18 10.95 6.33
N SER A 85 10.24 11.51 5.76
CA SER A 85 11.08 12.48 6.47
C SER A 85 10.35 13.79 6.78
N TYR A 86 9.39 14.17 5.93
CA TYR A 86 8.60 15.39 6.06
C TYR A 86 7.12 15.13 6.33
N GLN A 87 6.77 13.95 6.85
CA GLN A 87 5.40 13.58 7.18
C GLN A 87 4.66 14.66 7.98
N SER A 88 5.28 15.19 9.03
CA SER A 88 4.67 16.21 9.89
C SER A 88 4.39 17.53 9.18
N THR A 89 5.09 17.81 8.08
CA THR A 89 4.90 19.01 7.26
C THR A 89 3.85 18.78 6.16
N LEU A 90 3.84 17.58 5.58
CA LEU A 90 3.00 17.22 4.44
C LEU A 90 1.58 16.81 4.84
N ALA A 91 1.40 16.13 5.98
CA ALA A 91 0.12 15.51 6.34
C ALA A 91 -0.98 16.51 6.74
N GLY A 92 -0.62 17.73 7.20
CA GLY A 92 -1.62 18.64 7.74
C GLY A 92 -2.19 18.17 9.09
N VAL A 93 -3.38 18.64 9.41
CA VAL A 93 -4.10 18.27 10.66
C VAL A 93 -5.57 18.01 10.32
N ASP A 94 -6.05 16.84 10.70
CA ASP A 94 -7.43 16.46 10.48
C ASP A 94 -8.40 17.34 11.30
N GLY A 95 -9.51 17.71 10.67
CA GLY A 95 -10.61 18.35 11.36
C GLY A 95 -11.27 17.42 12.34
N ARG A 96 -11.76 17.97 13.45
CA ARG A 96 -12.49 17.18 14.46
C ARG A 96 -13.69 17.93 14.98
N THR A 97 -14.78 17.19 15.21
CA THR A 97 -15.97 17.72 15.88
C THR A 97 -16.14 17.05 17.22
N ILE A 98 -16.17 17.82 18.29
CA ILE A 98 -16.42 17.35 19.65
C ILE A 98 -17.91 17.57 19.93
N THR A 99 -18.64 16.47 20.14
CA THR A 99 -20.07 16.49 20.49
C THR A 99 -20.29 15.75 21.80
N GLN A 100 -21.27 16.21 22.58
CA GLN A 100 -21.73 15.45 23.74
C GLN A 100 -22.66 14.33 23.27
N ARG A 101 -22.52 13.16 23.88
CA ARG A 101 -23.38 12.00 23.63
C ARG A 101 -24.15 11.63 24.88
N ASN A 102 -25.38 11.15 24.71
CA ASN A 102 -26.18 10.61 25.82
C ASN A 102 -25.67 9.23 26.25
N ALA A 103 -26.19 8.68 27.33
CA ALA A 103 -25.80 7.38 27.86
C ALA A 103 -26.02 6.21 26.88
N VAL A 104 -26.80 6.38 25.81
CA VAL A 104 -27.06 5.40 24.75
C VAL A 104 -26.15 5.60 23.54
N GLY A 105 -25.25 6.61 23.59
CA GLY A 105 -24.27 6.88 22.51
C GLY A 105 -24.77 7.79 21.40
N ASN A 106 -26.02 8.27 21.44
CA ASN A 106 -26.54 9.19 20.44
C ASN A 106 -26.06 10.63 20.68
N ALA A 107 -25.72 11.35 19.62
CA ALA A 107 -25.38 12.77 19.73
C ALA A 107 -26.60 13.57 20.24
N ILE A 108 -26.37 14.46 21.20
CA ILE A 108 -27.40 15.36 21.71
C ILE A 108 -27.49 16.54 20.75
N ALA A 109 -28.66 16.71 20.11
CA ALA A 109 -28.86 17.65 19.00
C ALA A 109 -28.57 19.14 19.34
N ASP A 110 -28.70 19.54 20.60
CA ASP A 110 -28.50 20.92 21.06
C ASP A 110 -27.22 21.10 21.93
N ALA A 111 -26.38 20.07 22.05
CA ALA A 111 -25.13 20.22 22.76
C ALA A 111 -24.15 21.05 21.91
N ASN A 112 -23.49 22.04 22.51
CA ASN A 112 -22.46 22.89 21.90
C ASN A 112 -21.41 22.03 21.18
N ALA A 113 -21.66 21.68 19.93
CA ALA A 113 -20.68 21.01 19.10
C ALA A 113 -19.57 21.99 18.73
N THR A 114 -18.35 21.70 19.17
CA THR A 114 -17.18 22.48 18.79
C THR A 114 -16.51 21.80 17.61
N THR A 115 -16.53 22.46 16.47
CA THR A 115 -15.87 21.94 15.24
C THR A 115 -14.55 22.67 15.05
N PHE A 116 -13.47 21.92 14.95
CA PHE A 116 -12.15 22.36 14.52
C PHE A 116 -12.01 22.01 13.04
N ALA A 117 -11.77 23.02 12.20
CA ALA A 117 -11.56 22.80 10.79
C ALA A 117 -10.25 22.03 10.52
N ALA A 118 -10.24 21.22 9.47
CA ALA A 118 -9.01 20.61 8.96
C ALA A 118 -8.02 21.69 8.50
N LYS A 119 -6.74 21.44 8.64
CA LYS A 119 -5.68 22.31 8.15
C LYS A 119 -4.82 21.52 7.16
N ASP A 120 -4.74 22.02 5.93
CA ASP A 120 -3.93 21.39 4.89
C ASP A 120 -2.45 21.37 5.27
N GLY A 121 -1.75 20.35 4.77
CA GLY A 121 -0.31 20.25 4.87
C GLY A 121 0.40 21.29 4.01
N SER A 122 1.69 21.43 4.20
CA SER A 122 2.54 22.34 3.45
C SER A 122 3.13 21.66 2.23
N ASN A 123 3.48 22.45 1.21
CA ASN A 123 4.20 21.97 0.04
C ASN A 123 5.71 21.95 0.31
N LEU A 124 6.41 20.98 -0.27
CA LEU A 124 7.87 20.94 -0.32
C LEU A 124 8.34 21.39 -1.71
N VAL A 125 9.27 22.34 -1.74
CA VAL A 125 9.97 22.76 -2.94
C VAL A 125 11.39 22.18 -2.88
N LEU A 126 11.71 21.30 -3.84
CA LEU A 126 12.99 20.61 -3.91
C LEU A 126 13.96 21.35 -4.81
N SER A 127 15.26 21.17 -4.58
CA SER A 127 16.33 21.65 -5.43
C SER A 127 16.56 20.76 -6.67
N LEU A 128 15.85 19.64 -6.77
CA LEU A 128 15.94 18.72 -7.91
C LEU A 128 15.50 19.44 -9.20
N ASP A 129 16.34 19.34 -10.23
CA ASP A 129 16.00 19.79 -11.57
C ASP A 129 15.44 18.62 -12.38
N VAL A 130 14.22 18.77 -12.89
CA VAL A 130 13.52 17.72 -13.61
C VAL A 130 14.30 17.22 -14.83
N ASN A 131 14.92 18.13 -15.59
CA ASN A 131 15.67 17.75 -16.79
C ASN A 131 16.97 17.00 -16.43
N VAL A 132 17.67 17.47 -15.39
CA VAL A 132 18.90 16.82 -14.93
C VAL A 132 18.57 15.44 -14.34
N GLN A 133 17.48 15.33 -13.58
CA GLN A 133 17.02 14.06 -13.01
C GLN A 133 16.69 13.04 -14.11
N GLU A 134 15.94 13.45 -15.14
CA GLU A 134 15.57 12.59 -16.27
C GLU A 134 16.81 12.06 -17.01
N ILE A 135 17.77 12.95 -17.29
CA ILE A 135 19.02 12.56 -17.93
C ILE A 135 19.78 11.54 -17.09
N VAL A 136 19.90 11.80 -15.79
CA VAL A 136 20.62 10.92 -14.86
C VAL A 136 19.93 9.54 -14.77
N GLU A 137 18.63 9.48 -14.63
CA GLU A 137 17.90 8.22 -14.55
C GLU A 137 18.03 7.39 -15.82
N ARG A 138 17.93 8.02 -16.99
CA ARG A 138 18.10 7.36 -18.28
C ARG A 138 19.48 6.73 -18.41
N TYR A 139 20.54 7.53 -18.22
CA TYR A 139 21.90 7.03 -18.36
C TYR A 139 22.29 6.04 -17.27
N LEU A 140 21.76 6.18 -16.06
CA LEU A 140 21.98 5.19 -15.01
C LEU A 140 21.33 3.85 -15.36
N THR A 141 20.13 3.87 -15.95
CA THR A 141 19.45 2.65 -16.42
C THR A 141 20.27 1.95 -17.51
N GLU A 142 20.75 2.71 -18.49
CA GLU A 142 21.61 2.19 -19.56
C GLU A 142 22.91 1.60 -19.00
N ALA A 143 23.56 2.30 -18.06
CA ALA A 143 24.80 1.87 -17.45
C ALA A 143 24.64 0.59 -16.61
N VAL A 144 23.59 0.49 -15.83
CA VAL A 144 23.26 -0.71 -15.02
C VAL A 144 23.04 -1.91 -15.92
N ALA A 145 22.27 -1.75 -17.01
CA ALA A 145 22.02 -2.82 -17.97
C ALA A 145 23.29 -3.23 -18.74
N ALA A 146 24.07 -2.26 -19.24
CA ALA A 146 25.27 -2.53 -20.03
C ALA A 146 26.39 -3.24 -19.24
N ASN A 147 26.43 -3.03 -17.93
CA ASN A 147 27.49 -3.60 -17.06
C ASN A 147 26.98 -4.76 -16.20
N ASN A 148 25.78 -5.26 -16.44
CA ASN A 148 25.16 -6.37 -15.69
C ASN A 148 25.30 -6.17 -14.17
N VAL A 149 24.90 -4.99 -13.66
CA VAL A 149 25.00 -4.67 -12.24
C VAL A 149 23.98 -5.48 -11.46
N GLU A 150 24.44 -6.44 -10.68
CA GLU A 150 23.58 -7.40 -9.98
C GLU A 150 22.77 -6.79 -8.83
N ASN A 151 23.32 -5.81 -8.12
CA ASN A 151 22.67 -5.25 -6.96
C ASN A 151 22.00 -3.91 -7.22
N ARG A 152 22.80 -2.84 -7.18
CA ARG A 152 22.26 -1.47 -7.27
C ARG A 152 23.27 -0.49 -7.84
N GLY A 153 22.80 0.37 -8.73
CA GLY A 153 23.52 1.55 -9.19
C GLY A 153 22.91 2.82 -8.60
N CYS A 154 23.72 3.80 -8.27
CA CYS A 154 23.23 5.12 -7.85
C CYS A 154 24.06 6.24 -8.48
N ALA A 155 23.42 7.40 -8.66
CA ALA A 155 24.06 8.62 -9.17
C ALA A 155 23.51 9.84 -8.45
N ILE A 156 24.40 10.77 -8.12
CA ILE A 156 24.04 12.04 -7.47
C ILE A 156 24.73 13.18 -8.24
N VAL A 157 23.96 14.20 -8.58
CA VAL A 157 24.46 15.43 -9.21
C VAL A 157 24.24 16.59 -8.26
N MET A 158 25.33 17.27 -7.90
CA MET A 158 25.29 18.37 -6.97
C MET A 158 25.96 19.62 -7.56
N ASN A 159 25.36 20.76 -7.32
CA ASN A 159 25.98 22.05 -7.61
C ASN A 159 27.05 22.34 -6.55
N VAL A 160 28.31 22.29 -6.96
CA VAL A 160 29.49 22.44 -6.04
C VAL A 160 29.60 23.84 -5.42
N LYS A 161 28.97 24.85 -6.00
CA LYS A 161 29.01 26.23 -5.47
C LYS A 161 27.96 26.46 -4.38
N THR A 162 26.78 25.79 -4.49
CA THR A 162 25.65 26.03 -3.59
C THR A 162 25.38 24.85 -2.67
N GLY A 163 25.90 23.66 -2.98
CA GLY A 163 25.57 22.41 -2.28
C GLY A 163 24.21 21.84 -2.64
N ALA A 164 23.46 22.47 -3.55
CA ALA A 164 22.13 22.00 -3.95
C ALA A 164 22.24 20.68 -4.73
N ILE A 165 21.44 19.69 -4.34
CA ILE A 165 21.30 18.43 -5.10
C ILE A 165 20.37 18.69 -6.27
N LEU A 166 20.88 18.51 -7.49
CA LEU A 166 20.14 18.72 -8.74
C LEU A 166 19.49 17.43 -9.24
N ALA A 167 20.13 16.28 -8.98
CA ALA A 167 19.55 14.97 -9.27
C ALA A 167 20.08 13.92 -8.30
N MET A 168 19.24 12.94 -8.00
CA MET A 168 19.59 11.77 -7.20
C MET A 168 18.75 10.58 -7.68
N ALA A 169 19.42 9.55 -8.21
CA ALA A 169 18.79 8.38 -8.77
C ALA A 169 19.39 7.10 -8.21
N SER A 170 18.59 6.06 -8.12
CA SER A 170 19.00 4.70 -7.77
C SER A 170 18.25 3.72 -8.66
N LYS A 171 18.96 2.72 -9.19
CA LYS A 171 18.39 1.65 -10.02
C LYS A 171 18.81 0.28 -9.46
N PRO A 172 17.92 -0.72 -9.45
CA PRO A 172 16.52 -0.64 -9.89
C PRO A 172 15.68 0.30 -9.01
N ASP A 173 14.67 0.90 -9.63
CA ASP A 173 13.67 1.75 -8.99
C ASP A 173 12.32 1.02 -8.85
N PHE A 174 11.32 1.72 -8.34
CA PHE A 174 9.98 1.22 -8.14
C PHE A 174 8.95 2.31 -8.51
N ASP A 175 7.69 1.92 -8.76
CA ASP A 175 6.60 2.89 -8.89
C ASP A 175 6.03 3.21 -7.50
N PRO A 176 6.09 4.46 -7.02
CA PRO A 176 5.50 4.86 -5.73
C PRO A 176 3.99 4.67 -5.64
N ASN A 177 3.29 4.54 -6.76
CA ASN A 177 1.86 4.23 -6.77
C ASN A 177 1.59 2.75 -6.44
N THR A 178 2.55 1.87 -6.75
CA THR A 178 2.50 0.43 -6.48
C THR A 178 3.82 -0.07 -5.88
N PRO A 179 4.25 0.46 -4.72
CA PRO A 179 5.61 0.29 -4.19
C PRO A 179 5.95 -1.16 -3.81
N LEU A 180 4.95 -2.02 -3.67
CA LEU A 180 5.10 -3.44 -3.35
C LEU A 180 4.80 -4.35 -4.55
N ASP A 181 4.78 -3.79 -5.76
CA ASP A 181 4.63 -4.60 -6.97
C ASP A 181 5.99 -5.20 -7.37
N TYR A 182 6.17 -6.45 -7.02
CA TYR A 182 7.36 -7.23 -7.36
C TYR A 182 7.20 -8.04 -8.66
N SER A 183 6.15 -7.82 -9.44
CA SER A 183 5.85 -8.60 -10.64
C SER A 183 6.98 -8.60 -11.67
N ALA A 184 7.68 -7.47 -11.82
CA ALA A 184 8.84 -7.35 -12.71
C ALA A 184 10.04 -8.23 -12.28
N ASN A 185 10.15 -8.53 -10.97
CA ASN A 185 11.22 -9.34 -10.41
C ASN A 185 10.78 -10.78 -10.11
N LEU A 186 9.53 -11.12 -10.41
CA LEU A 186 8.97 -12.41 -10.02
C LEU A 186 9.74 -13.59 -10.64
N ALA A 187 10.12 -13.48 -11.91
CA ALA A 187 10.89 -14.53 -12.59
C ALA A 187 12.27 -14.75 -11.93
N TYR A 188 12.98 -13.66 -11.62
CA TYR A 188 14.25 -13.72 -10.92
C TYR A 188 14.08 -14.32 -9.50
N LEU A 189 13.07 -13.89 -8.76
CA LEU A 189 12.80 -14.44 -7.42
C LEU A 189 12.44 -15.92 -7.48
N GLN A 190 11.67 -16.36 -8.48
CA GLN A 190 11.35 -17.77 -8.70
C GLN A 190 12.59 -18.60 -9.00
N GLU A 191 13.52 -18.07 -9.79
CA GLU A 191 14.81 -18.72 -10.08
C GLU A 191 15.65 -18.86 -8.81
N GLN A 192 15.75 -17.81 -7.97
CA GLN A 192 16.47 -17.85 -6.70
C GLN A 192 15.86 -18.85 -5.72
N VAL A 193 14.54 -18.88 -5.59
CA VAL A 193 13.83 -19.85 -4.75
C VAL A 193 14.06 -21.29 -5.24
N ALA A 194 14.10 -21.50 -6.56
CA ALA A 194 14.38 -22.82 -7.15
C ALA A 194 15.84 -23.27 -6.96
N ALA A 195 16.78 -22.31 -6.97
CA ALA A 195 18.21 -22.59 -6.77
C ALA A 195 18.56 -22.93 -5.30
N GLU A 196 17.92 -22.24 -4.35
CA GLU A 196 18.17 -22.39 -2.92
C GLU A 196 16.86 -22.55 -2.12
N PRO A 197 16.10 -23.63 -2.33
CA PRO A 197 14.77 -23.78 -1.72
C PRO A 197 14.80 -23.77 -0.20
N GLU A 198 15.87 -24.27 0.43
CA GLU A 198 15.99 -24.29 1.89
C GLU A 198 16.08 -22.89 2.50
N LEU A 199 16.68 -21.93 1.78
CA LEU A 199 16.82 -20.54 2.24
C LEU A 199 15.47 -19.80 2.26
N TYR A 200 14.60 -20.13 1.31
CA TYR A 200 13.31 -19.46 1.11
C TYR A 200 12.12 -20.27 1.63
N THR A 201 12.36 -21.48 2.16
CA THR A 201 11.28 -22.31 2.73
C THR A 201 10.87 -21.78 4.09
N ILE A 202 9.59 -21.48 4.25
CA ILE A 202 9.01 -21.10 5.54
C ILE A 202 8.61 -22.39 6.27
N TYR A 203 9.06 -22.50 7.51
CA TYR A 203 8.77 -23.64 8.37
C TYR A 203 7.83 -23.24 9.51
N LEU A 204 6.87 -24.09 9.80
CA LEU A 204 5.99 -23.94 10.95
C LEU A 204 6.79 -23.80 12.25
N ARG A 205 6.36 -22.88 13.11
CA ARG A 205 6.91 -22.73 14.45
C ARG A 205 6.19 -23.63 15.44
N ASP A 206 6.90 -24.06 16.47
CA ASP A 206 6.31 -24.80 17.57
C ASP A 206 5.33 -23.90 18.34
N GLU A 207 4.14 -24.44 18.62
CA GLU A 207 3.06 -23.69 19.29
C GLU A 207 3.43 -23.32 20.74
N ASN A 208 4.30 -24.09 21.37
CA ASN A 208 4.72 -23.92 22.76
C ASN A 208 6.06 -23.16 22.90
N ASP A 209 6.86 -23.13 21.83
CA ASP A 209 8.15 -22.42 21.82
C ASP A 209 8.40 -21.78 20.43
N PRO A 210 8.04 -20.49 20.25
CA PRO A 210 8.18 -19.79 18.98
C PRO A 210 9.62 -19.68 18.45
N LYS A 211 10.62 -20.03 19.26
CA LYS A 211 12.03 -20.07 18.83
C LYS A 211 12.41 -21.39 18.16
N LYS A 212 11.57 -22.41 18.28
CA LYS A 212 11.78 -23.72 17.66
C LYS A 212 10.86 -23.93 16.46
N PHE A 213 11.26 -24.84 15.59
CA PHE A 213 10.44 -25.30 14.48
C PHE A 213 9.61 -26.50 14.90
N LYS A 214 8.40 -26.61 14.34
CA LYS A 214 7.58 -27.82 14.45
C LYS A 214 8.24 -28.93 13.64
N LEU A 215 8.36 -30.11 14.24
CA LEU A 215 9.02 -31.28 13.62
C LEU A 215 7.97 -32.33 13.29
N ASP A 216 8.21 -33.11 12.21
CA ASP A 216 7.45 -34.30 11.88
C ASP A 216 7.87 -35.50 12.74
N GLU A 217 7.25 -36.65 12.51
CA GLU A 217 7.55 -37.92 13.25
C GLU A 217 8.99 -38.40 13.04
N ASN A 218 9.67 -37.92 12.00
CA ASN A 218 11.05 -38.27 11.66
C ASN A 218 12.05 -37.21 12.14
N GLY A 219 11.59 -36.16 12.79
CA GLY A 219 12.42 -35.05 13.28
C GLY A 219 12.78 -34.01 12.24
N ASN A 220 12.14 -33.97 11.06
CA ASN A 220 12.35 -32.95 10.05
C ASN A 220 11.44 -31.76 10.33
N LYS A 221 11.89 -30.56 9.92
CA LYS A 221 11.08 -29.34 10.00
C LYS A 221 9.87 -29.43 9.06
N ILE A 222 8.68 -29.10 9.55
CA ILE A 222 7.46 -29.09 8.75
C ILE A 222 7.38 -27.78 7.98
N VAL A 223 7.25 -27.87 6.65
CA VAL A 223 7.05 -26.71 5.77
C VAL A 223 5.67 -26.11 6.01
N ASP A 224 5.56 -24.80 6.05
CA ASP A 224 4.28 -24.11 6.13
C ASP A 224 3.52 -24.26 4.79
N PRO A 225 2.36 -24.93 4.77
CA PRO A 225 1.60 -25.14 3.55
C PRO A 225 0.87 -23.90 3.02
N ASP A 226 0.76 -22.85 3.85
CA ASP A 226 0.03 -21.63 3.53
C ASP A 226 0.84 -20.39 3.99
N PRO A 227 1.95 -20.07 3.28
CA PRO A 227 2.74 -18.90 3.60
C PRO A 227 2.01 -17.65 3.15
N ASP A 228 0.98 -17.25 3.89
CA ASP A 228 0.23 -15.98 3.71
C ASP A 228 1.06 -14.74 4.13
N TYR A 229 2.32 -14.70 3.70
CA TYR A 229 3.25 -13.61 4.04
C TYR A 229 3.82 -12.94 2.80
#